data_cdcf4c2e8683cf400632087d0f76fbec
#
_entry.id   cdcf4c2e8683cf400632087d0f76fbec
#
_cell.length_a   1.000
_cell.length_b   1.000
_cell.length_c   1.000
_cell.angle_alpha   90.00
_cell.angle_beta   90.00
_cell.angle_gamma   90.00
#
_symmetry.space_group_name_H-M   'P 1'
#
loop_
_entity.id
_entity.type
_entity.pdbx_description
1 polymer ?
#
loop_
_entity_poly.entity_id
_entity_poly.type
_entity_poly.pdbx_seq_one_letter_code
_entity_poly.pdbx_strand_id
1 'polypeptide(L)'
;MSDYKSFAQKIVSCGDFYGSVLFDEPMARHTTFKIGGNAPVFFEPENIDSLLVLMSALKSENVRFFILGGGSNIVFCDDEFDGVVLSLLKINRISAAETSKIADGDVLVSAEAGATMASFVNFCTENGFSGAEKFAGLPGTVGGALFMNARCFDLSVSELFVEAYYIDLNDYTEQHKIFSSSEWDYKISPFQNSKTLILSATFRLKKDLKTREELKSENKKYVEERKSRGHFDFPSAGSVFRNNRAFGAPSGKIIDECGLRGKKIGAAQIAPFHGNFIINLGGATQKDVKTLVEFTVKEVKAKTGFCLQPEIIFVDK
;
A
#
# COMPACT_ATOMS: atom_id res chain seq x y z
N MET A 1 4.86 -29.03 8.30
CA MET A 1 5.27 -27.60 8.33
C MET A 1 6.43 -27.45 7.38
N SER A 2 6.33 -26.61 6.38
CA SER A 2 7.45 -26.30 5.49
C SER A 2 8.56 -25.69 6.34
N ASP A 3 9.79 -26.19 6.20
CA ASP A 3 10.93 -25.61 6.92
C ASP A 3 11.38 -24.33 6.18
N TYR A 4 10.65 -23.24 6.42
CA TYR A 4 10.92 -21.93 5.81
C TYR A 4 12.33 -21.41 6.12
N LYS A 5 12.89 -21.78 7.29
CA LYS A 5 14.24 -21.37 7.69
C LYS A 5 15.31 -22.09 6.87
N SER A 6 15.16 -23.41 6.65
CA SER A 6 16.05 -24.16 5.74
C SER A 6 15.95 -23.66 4.30
N PHE A 7 14.73 -23.33 3.81
CA PHE A 7 14.56 -22.67 2.52
C PHE A 7 15.38 -21.38 2.43
N ALA A 8 15.25 -20.51 3.41
CA ALA A 8 15.96 -19.23 3.43
C ALA A 8 17.50 -19.41 3.47
N GLN A 9 18.00 -20.40 4.24
CA GLN A 9 19.42 -20.72 4.29
C GLN A 9 19.96 -21.18 2.93
N LYS A 10 19.19 -21.98 2.18
CA LYS A 10 19.56 -22.38 0.80
C LYS A 10 19.70 -21.16 -0.11
N ILE A 11 18.72 -20.22 -0.07
CA ILE A 11 18.75 -19.01 -0.89
C ILE A 11 20.00 -18.18 -0.61
N VAL A 12 20.32 -17.95 0.65
CA VAL A 12 21.53 -17.19 1.04
C VAL A 12 22.81 -17.93 0.60
N SER A 13 22.82 -19.26 0.68
CA SER A 13 24.00 -20.07 0.35
C SER A 13 24.27 -20.15 -1.16
N CYS A 14 23.29 -19.90 -2.02
CA CYS A 14 23.48 -19.92 -3.48
C CYS A 14 24.39 -18.79 -3.99
N GLY A 15 24.54 -17.70 -3.21
CA GLY A 15 25.42 -16.58 -3.57
C GLY A 15 24.83 -15.59 -4.59
N ASP A 16 23.66 -15.88 -5.16
CA ASP A 16 23.00 -15.03 -6.17
C ASP A 16 21.93 -14.12 -5.56
N PHE A 17 21.64 -14.25 -4.26
CA PHE A 17 20.71 -13.41 -3.53
C PHE A 17 21.47 -12.32 -2.77
N TYR A 18 21.20 -11.07 -3.11
CA TYR A 18 21.67 -9.88 -2.40
C TYR A 18 20.51 -9.23 -1.67
N GLY A 19 20.63 -9.12 -0.34
CA GLY A 19 19.56 -8.58 0.49
C GLY A 19 19.68 -9.02 1.94
N SER A 20 18.67 -8.68 2.74
CA SER A 20 18.56 -9.12 4.12
C SER A 20 17.57 -10.28 4.24
N VAL A 21 17.84 -11.18 5.18
CA VAL A 21 16.92 -12.23 5.60
C VAL A 21 16.80 -12.15 7.12
N LEU A 22 15.59 -11.91 7.60
CA LEU A 22 15.27 -11.88 9.02
C LEU A 22 14.44 -13.11 9.38
N PHE A 23 14.68 -13.64 10.57
CA PHE A 23 13.95 -14.80 11.09
C PHE A 23 13.06 -14.39 12.25
N ASP A 24 11.88 -15.01 12.35
CA ASP A 24 10.90 -14.75 13.40
C ASP A 24 10.55 -13.24 13.53
N GLU A 25 10.47 -12.55 12.38
CA GLU A 25 10.35 -11.12 12.32
C GLU A 25 8.92 -10.65 12.65
N PRO A 26 8.73 -9.78 13.66
CA PRO A 26 7.41 -9.30 14.05
C PRO A 26 6.79 -8.38 12.99
N MET A 27 5.69 -8.80 12.38
CA MET A 27 5.00 -8.05 11.34
C MET A 27 4.41 -6.72 11.82
N ALA A 28 4.16 -6.59 13.12
CA ALA A 28 3.75 -5.32 13.73
C ALA A 28 4.79 -4.19 13.51
N ARG A 29 6.06 -4.50 13.27
CA ARG A 29 7.11 -3.50 12.94
C ARG A 29 7.00 -2.99 11.52
N HIS A 30 6.40 -3.76 10.63
CA HIS A 30 6.32 -3.53 9.19
C HIS A 30 4.92 -3.06 8.72
N THR A 31 4.02 -2.80 9.65
CA THR A 31 2.68 -2.26 9.35
C THR A 31 2.47 -0.92 10.04
N THR A 32 1.77 0.00 9.36
CA THR A 32 1.40 1.30 9.97
C THR A 32 0.39 1.13 11.10
N PHE A 33 -0.33 0.02 11.13
CA PHE A 33 -1.29 -0.30 12.19
C PHE A 33 -0.63 -0.88 13.45
N LYS A 34 0.64 -1.30 13.34
CA LYS A 34 1.40 -1.93 14.45
C LYS A 34 0.70 -3.18 14.99
N ILE A 35 0.10 -3.97 14.09
CA ILE A 35 -0.56 -5.25 14.37
C ILE A 35 0.09 -6.33 13.51
N GLY A 36 0.29 -7.51 14.07
CA GLY A 36 0.77 -8.71 13.40
C GLY A 36 1.70 -9.54 14.27
N GLY A 37 1.53 -10.85 14.19
CA GLY A 37 2.42 -11.86 14.73
C GLY A 37 3.74 -11.92 13.95
N ASN A 38 4.46 -13.02 14.08
CA ASN A 38 5.77 -13.19 13.45
C ASN A 38 5.65 -13.79 12.04
N ALA A 39 6.51 -13.36 11.12
CA ALA A 39 6.83 -14.11 9.92
C ALA A 39 8.05 -14.99 10.21
N PRO A 40 8.01 -16.32 9.94
CA PRO A 40 9.14 -17.21 10.18
C PRO A 40 10.37 -16.81 9.37
N VAL A 41 10.15 -16.24 8.19
CA VAL A 41 11.19 -15.67 7.33
C VAL A 41 10.68 -14.39 6.66
N PHE A 42 11.51 -13.36 6.70
CA PHE A 42 11.26 -12.07 6.08
C PHE A 42 12.43 -11.72 5.16
N PHE A 43 12.18 -11.66 3.86
CA PHE A 43 13.15 -11.33 2.83
C PHE A 43 13.07 -9.86 2.42
N GLU A 44 14.22 -9.21 2.27
CA GLU A 44 14.36 -7.88 1.72
C GLU A 44 15.40 -7.88 0.58
N PRO A 45 15.02 -8.28 -0.64
CA PRO A 45 15.92 -8.22 -1.79
C PRO A 45 16.31 -6.76 -2.08
N GLU A 46 17.60 -6.53 -2.40
CA GLU A 46 18.15 -5.18 -2.65
C GLU A 46 17.92 -4.68 -4.09
N ASN A 47 17.61 -5.60 -5.00
CA ASN A 47 17.42 -5.29 -6.41
C ASN A 47 16.47 -6.30 -7.08
N ILE A 48 16.07 -6.00 -8.30
CA ILE A 48 15.16 -6.85 -9.07
C ILE A 48 15.78 -8.21 -9.36
N ASP A 49 17.08 -8.30 -9.64
CA ASP A 49 17.74 -9.59 -9.94
C ASP A 49 17.64 -10.55 -8.76
N SER A 50 17.93 -10.07 -7.55
CA SER A 50 17.76 -10.85 -6.32
C SER A 50 16.31 -11.23 -6.05
N LEU A 51 15.37 -10.35 -6.37
CA LEU A 51 13.95 -10.67 -6.30
C LEU A 51 13.58 -11.80 -7.27
N LEU A 52 14.08 -11.78 -8.50
CA LEU A 52 13.82 -12.83 -9.50
C LEU A 52 14.41 -14.18 -9.10
N VAL A 53 15.62 -14.20 -8.53
CA VAL A 53 16.22 -15.40 -7.94
C VAL A 53 15.31 -15.98 -6.85
N LEU A 54 14.86 -15.14 -5.92
CA LEU A 54 13.95 -15.55 -4.85
C LEU A 54 12.61 -16.06 -5.39
N MET A 55 12.01 -15.36 -6.37
CA MET A 55 10.73 -15.75 -6.99
C MET A 55 10.84 -17.12 -7.69
N SER A 56 11.95 -17.38 -8.38
CA SER A 56 12.21 -18.67 -9.02
C SER A 56 12.28 -19.82 -7.99
N ALA A 57 12.95 -19.58 -6.86
CA ALA A 57 13.06 -20.57 -5.80
C ALA A 57 11.70 -20.80 -5.08
N LEU A 58 10.94 -19.73 -4.79
CA LEU A 58 9.61 -19.84 -4.21
C LEU A 58 8.66 -20.66 -5.09
N LYS A 59 8.74 -20.47 -6.42
CA LYS A 59 7.99 -21.26 -7.40
C LYS A 59 8.42 -22.74 -7.36
N SER A 60 9.72 -23.00 -7.45
CA SER A 60 10.25 -24.37 -7.59
C SER A 60 9.97 -25.24 -6.35
N GLU A 61 10.02 -24.65 -5.15
CA GLU A 61 9.74 -25.34 -3.89
C GLU A 61 8.28 -25.18 -3.43
N ASN A 62 7.42 -24.52 -4.23
CA ASN A 62 6.01 -24.22 -3.92
C ASN A 62 5.82 -23.60 -2.53
N VAL A 63 6.67 -22.64 -2.18
CA VAL A 63 6.64 -21.94 -0.90
C VAL A 63 5.58 -20.85 -0.92
N ARG A 64 4.70 -20.85 0.08
CA ARG A 64 3.73 -19.76 0.27
C ARG A 64 4.43 -18.48 0.66
N PHE A 65 4.02 -17.36 0.07
CA PHE A 65 4.60 -16.06 0.39
C PHE A 65 3.56 -14.94 0.36
N PHE A 66 3.90 -13.83 1.00
CA PHE A 66 3.16 -12.58 0.98
C PHE A 66 4.07 -11.43 0.53
N ILE A 67 3.61 -10.63 -0.44
CA ILE A 67 4.33 -9.45 -0.93
C ILE A 67 3.93 -8.25 -0.08
N LEU A 68 4.92 -7.63 0.54
CA LEU A 68 4.75 -6.48 1.42
C LEU A 68 5.34 -5.22 0.79
N GLY A 69 4.51 -4.19 0.60
CA GLY A 69 4.96 -2.83 0.36
C GLY A 69 5.16 -2.08 1.68
N GLY A 70 4.59 -0.89 1.82
CA GLY A 70 4.71 -0.08 3.05
C GLY A 70 3.80 -0.48 4.22
N GLY A 71 3.06 -1.57 4.13
CA GLY A 71 2.21 -2.08 5.21
C GLY A 71 1.09 -1.13 5.68
N SER A 72 0.64 -0.20 4.82
CA SER A 72 -0.25 0.89 5.19
C SER A 72 -1.74 0.63 5.00
N ASN A 73 -2.10 -0.52 4.40
CA ASN A 73 -3.50 -0.91 4.16
C ASN A 73 -3.77 -2.37 4.56
N ILE A 74 -2.94 -2.94 5.43
CA ILE A 74 -3.04 -4.34 5.82
C ILE A 74 -3.14 -4.50 7.33
N VAL A 75 -3.78 -5.59 7.75
CA VAL A 75 -3.83 -6.08 9.13
C VAL A 75 -3.35 -7.52 9.12
N PHE A 76 -2.18 -7.76 9.68
CA PHE A 76 -1.55 -9.08 9.69
C PHE A 76 -2.14 -9.96 10.79
N CYS A 77 -2.12 -11.31 10.60
CA CYS A 77 -2.59 -12.28 11.59
C CYS A 77 -1.84 -12.14 12.91
N ASP A 78 -2.53 -12.48 14.01
CA ASP A 78 -1.97 -12.40 15.37
C ASP A 78 -0.99 -13.55 15.66
N ASP A 79 -1.24 -14.71 15.04
CA ASP A 79 -0.38 -15.89 15.10
C ASP A 79 0.82 -15.77 14.16
N GLU A 80 1.72 -16.77 14.21
CA GLU A 80 2.79 -16.91 13.22
C GLU A 80 2.19 -17.15 11.83
N PHE A 81 2.68 -16.38 10.84
CA PHE A 81 2.27 -16.49 9.44
C PHE A 81 2.78 -17.82 8.84
N ASP A 82 1.92 -18.57 8.21
CA ASP A 82 2.31 -19.80 7.51
C ASP A 82 2.81 -19.48 6.10
N GLY A 83 4.04 -19.01 5.99
CA GLY A 83 4.67 -18.59 4.75
C GLY A 83 5.88 -17.69 4.99
N VAL A 84 6.46 -17.16 3.91
CA VAL A 84 7.52 -16.17 3.97
C VAL A 84 6.98 -14.80 3.55
N VAL A 85 7.57 -13.72 4.04
CA VAL A 85 7.20 -12.35 3.65
C VAL A 85 8.31 -11.76 2.80
N LEU A 86 7.93 -11.12 1.68
CA LEU A 86 8.82 -10.41 0.77
C LEU A 86 8.57 -8.92 0.89
N SER A 87 9.49 -8.19 1.48
CA SER A 87 9.48 -6.73 1.50
C SER A 87 10.15 -6.17 0.25
N LEU A 88 9.47 -5.28 -0.46
CA LEU A 88 10.02 -4.60 -1.63
C LEU A 88 10.71 -3.27 -1.31
N LEU A 89 10.77 -2.87 -0.04
CA LEU A 89 11.22 -1.52 0.36
C LEU A 89 12.63 -1.14 -0.11
N LYS A 90 13.50 -2.11 -0.34
CA LYS A 90 14.86 -1.87 -0.85
C LYS A 90 14.92 -1.75 -2.38
N ILE A 91 13.90 -2.21 -3.10
CA ILE A 91 13.74 -2.02 -4.54
C ILE A 91 13.01 -0.69 -4.76
N ASN A 92 13.75 0.43 -4.70
CA ASN A 92 13.15 1.75 -4.50
C ASN A 92 13.76 2.86 -5.38
N ARG A 93 14.41 2.51 -6.48
CA ARG A 93 14.99 3.48 -7.39
C ARG A 93 13.90 4.33 -8.04
N ILE A 94 14.18 5.63 -8.19
CA ILE A 94 13.32 6.58 -8.89
C ILE A 94 14.20 7.30 -9.93
N SER A 95 13.68 7.44 -11.14
CA SER A 95 14.37 8.14 -12.23
C SER A 95 13.38 8.90 -13.09
N ALA A 96 13.87 9.94 -13.75
CA ALA A 96 13.10 10.68 -14.75
C ALA A 96 13.71 10.48 -16.12
N ALA A 97 12.88 10.36 -17.14
CA ALA A 97 13.30 10.31 -18.54
C ALA A 97 12.63 11.44 -19.33
N GLU A 98 13.44 12.24 -19.99
CA GLU A 98 12.96 13.11 -21.05
C GLU A 98 12.91 12.30 -22.34
N THR A 99 11.81 12.38 -23.06
CA THR A 99 11.65 11.68 -24.32
C THR A 99 10.92 12.58 -25.31
N SER A 100 11.38 12.58 -26.56
CA SER A 100 10.74 13.29 -27.66
C SER A 100 9.34 12.73 -28.03
N LYS A 101 8.91 11.64 -27.38
CA LYS A 101 7.63 10.98 -27.64
C LYS A 101 6.48 11.50 -26.76
N ILE A 102 6.72 12.49 -25.92
CA ILE A 102 5.68 13.09 -25.05
C ILE A 102 5.51 14.58 -25.39
N ALA A 103 4.37 15.15 -24.99
CA ALA A 103 4.06 16.55 -25.23
C ALA A 103 5.08 17.47 -24.53
N ASP A 104 5.33 18.64 -25.12
CA ASP A 104 6.16 19.66 -24.48
C ASP A 104 5.61 20.00 -23.09
N GLY A 105 6.53 20.12 -22.13
CA GLY A 105 6.18 20.35 -20.73
C GLY A 105 5.78 19.09 -19.94
N ASP A 106 5.74 17.91 -20.56
CA ASP A 106 5.59 16.63 -19.85
C ASP A 106 6.96 16.03 -19.47
N VAL A 107 6.96 15.20 -18.44
CA VAL A 107 8.09 14.36 -18.04
C VAL A 107 7.56 13.00 -17.59
N LEU A 108 8.29 11.93 -17.92
CA LEU A 108 8.01 10.59 -17.40
C LEU A 108 8.91 10.31 -16.20
N VAL A 109 8.29 9.94 -15.09
CA VAL A 109 9.00 9.53 -13.87
C VAL A 109 8.70 8.07 -13.61
N SER A 110 9.75 7.25 -13.66
CA SER A 110 9.68 5.82 -13.33
C SER A 110 10.12 5.61 -11.90
N ALA A 111 9.37 4.78 -11.16
CA ALA A 111 9.66 4.42 -9.79
C ALA A 111 9.49 2.92 -9.59
N GLU A 112 10.46 2.28 -8.93
CA GLU A 112 10.37 0.89 -8.51
C GLU A 112 9.31 0.73 -7.42
N ALA A 113 8.71 -0.45 -7.32
CA ALA A 113 7.52 -0.71 -6.51
C ALA A 113 7.72 -0.46 -5.00
N GLY A 114 8.93 -0.61 -4.49
CA GLY A 114 9.28 -0.35 -3.09
C GLY A 114 9.58 1.11 -2.78
N ALA A 115 9.71 1.98 -3.78
CA ALA A 115 9.86 3.42 -3.55
C ALA A 115 8.67 3.93 -2.72
N THR A 116 8.94 4.62 -1.60
CA THR A 116 7.85 5.17 -0.79
C THR A 116 7.16 6.31 -1.53
N MET A 117 5.86 6.51 -1.28
CA MET A 117 5.14 7.67 -1.83
C MET A 117 5.79 8.99 -1.38
N ALA A 118 6.34 9.03 -0.17
CA ALA A 118 7.09 10.18 0.31
C ALA A 118 8.36 10.45 -0.53
N SER A 119 9.14 9.40 -0.83
CA SER A 119 10.33 9.50 -1.68
C SER A 119 9.98 9.92 -3.11
N PHE A 120 8.88 9.38 -3.66
CA PHE A 120 8.38 9.73 -4.99
C PHE A 120 7.98 11.20 -5.07
N VAL A 121 7.15 11.69 -4.14
CA VAL A 121 6.73 13.10 -4.09
C VAL A 121 7.94 14.02 -3.88
N ASN A 122 8.88 13.64 -3.00
CA ASN A 122 10.09 14.42 -2.78
C ASN A 122 10.98 14.49 -4.02
N PHE A 123 11.18 13.37 -4.72
CA PHE A 123 11.91 13.34 -6.00
C PHE A 123 11.28 14.29 -7.02
N CYS A 124 9.96 14.24 -7.19
CA CYS A 124 9.23 15.13 -8.10
C CYS A 124 9.44 16.60 -7.72
N THR A 125 9.31 16.92 -6.43
CA THR A 125 9.49 18.28 -5.91
C THR A 125 10.90 18.84 -6.16
N GLU A 126 11.93 18.06 -5.83
CA GLU A 126 13.32 18.51 -6.00
C GLU A 126 13.73 18.66 -7.47
N ASN A 127 13.03 18.00 -8.39
CA ASN A 127 13.25 18.13 -9.83
C ASN A 127 12.28 19.12 -10.51
N GLY A 128 11.39 19.80 -9.76
CA GLY A 128 10.43 20.75 -10.34
C GLY A 128 9.30 20.09 -11.14
N PHE A 129 8.98 18.83 -10.85
CA PHE A 129 7.92 18.08 -11.54
C PHE A 129 6.63 18.18 -10.73
N SER A 130 5.60 18.79 -11.32
CA SER A 130 4.29 18.96 -10.68
C SER A 130 3.28 17.90 -11.12
N GLY A 131 2.31 17.63 -10.24
CA GLY A 131 1.23 16.65 -10.43
C GLY A 131 1.11 15.63 -9.30
N ALA A 132 2.18 15.41 -8.52
CA ALA A 132 2.20 14.44 -7.43
C ALA A 132 1.92 15.04 -6.05
N GLU A 133 1.71 16.34 -5.92
CA GLU A 133 1.65 17.09 -4.65
C GLU A 133 0.54 16.56 -3.72
N LYS A 134 -0.61 16.16 -4.27
CA LYS A 134 -1.73 15.61 -3.50
C LYS A 134 -1.43 14.28 -2.82
N PHE A 135 -0.36 13.61 -3.21
CA PHE A 135 0.12 12.40 -2.54
C PHE A 135 1.07 12.70 -1.37
N ALA A 136 1.37 13.98 -1.10
CA ALA A 136 2.18 14.34 0.06
C ALA A 136 1.55 13.84 1.36
N GLY A 137 2.35 13.10 2.14
CA GLY A 137 1.90 12.46 3.37
C GLY A 137 1.06 11.19 3.18
N LEU A 138 0.86 10.69 1.94
CA LEU A 138 0.26 9.37 1.72
C LEU A 138 1.25 8.29 2.15
N PRO A 139 0.91 7.41 3.11
CA PRO A 139 1.79 6.32 3.52
C PRO A 139 1.79 5.19 2.48
N GLY A 140 2.84 4.37 2.50
CA GLY A 140 2.97 3.21 1.62
C GLY A 140 3.97 3.43 0.50
N THR A 141 3.98 2.51 -0.46
CA THR A 141 4.92 2.47 -1.59
C THR A 141 4.20 2.69 -2.91
N VAL A 142 4.96 3.00 -3.96
CA VAL A 142 4.47 3.17 -5.33
C VAL A 142 3.71 1.92 -5.79
N GLY A 143 4.29 0.72 -5.61
CA GLY A 143 3.62 -0.54 -5.96
C GLY A 143 2.31 -0.75 -5.20
N GLY A 144 2.30 -0.49 -3.88
CA GLY A 144 1.08 -0.57 -3.06
C GLY A 144 0.03 0.48 -3.46
N ALA A 145 0.46 1.70 -3.78
CA ALA A 145 -0.42 2.76 -4.24
C ALA A 145 -1.04 2.44 -5.61
N LEU A 146 -0.26 1.86 -6.53
CA LEU A 146 -0.74 1.41 -7.83
C LEU A 146 -1.71 0.23 -7.68
N PHE A 147 -1.37 -0.78 -6.87
CA PHE A 147 -2.22 -1.93 -6.56
C PHE A 147 -3.60 -1.50 -6.04
N MET A 148 -3.65 -0.55 -5.13
CA MET A 148 -4.89 -0.05 -4.54
C MET A 148 -5.60 1.03 -5.37
N ASN A 149 -5.07 1.45 -6.51
CA ASN A 149 -5.43 2.71 -7.16
C ASN A 149 -5.64 3.80 -6.09
N ALA A 150 -4.61 4.04 -5.31
CA ALA A 150 -4.68 4.91 -4.15
C ALA A 150 -5.18 6.29 -4.55
N ARG A 151 -6.17 6.80 -3.80
CA ARG A 151 -6.71 8.14 -3.99
C ARG A 151 -6.42 9.00 -2.77
N CYS A 152 -5.86 10.16 -3.01
CA CYS A 152 -5.57 11.13 -1.97
C CYS A 152 -6.17 12.48 -2.40
N PHE A 153 -7.00 13.07 -1.55
CA PHE A 153 -7.84 14.21 -1.90
C PHE A 153 -8.74 13.86 -3.11
N ASP A 154 -8.58 14.51 -4.24
CA ASP A 154 -9.35 14.28 -5.46
C ASP A 154 -8.52 13.65 -6.61
N LEU A 155 -7.26 13.23 -6.34
CA LEU A 155 -6.35 12.62 -7.30
C LEU A 155 -6.17 11.12 -7.03
N SER A 156 -6.39 10.28 -8.03
CA SER A 156 -6.06 8.85 -8.03
C SER A 156 -4.71 8.61 -8.72
N VAL A 157 -4.00 7.57 -8.30
CA VAL A 157 -2.71 7.20 -8.91
C VAL A 157 -2.86 6.92 -10.40
N SER A 158 -3.98 6.31 -10.82
CA SER A 158 -4.29 6.03 -12.22
C SER A 158 -4.36 7.27 -13.12
N GLU A 159 -4.60 8.45 -12.57
CA GLU A 159 -4.67 9.70 -13.35
C GLU A 159 -3.29 10.17 -13.83
N LEU A 160 -2.22 9.71 -13.17
CA LEU A 160 -0.83 9.97 -13.56
C LEU A 160 -0.17 8.76 -14.23
N PHE A 161 -0.74 7.57 -14.08
CA PHE A 161 -0.16 6.31 -14.50
C PHE A 161 -0.06 6.20 -16.03
N VAL A 162 1.08 5.71 -16.51
CA VAL A 162 1.35 5.47 -17.93
C VAL A 162 1.51 3.98 -18.20
N GLU A 163 2.40 3.33 -17.46
CA GLU A 163 2.75 1.92 -17.67
C GLU A 163 3.37 1.31 -16.41
N ALA A 164 3.36 -0.01 -16.33
CA ALA A 164 4.04 -0.77 -15.28
C ALA A 164 4.67 -2.05 -15.82
N TYR A 165 5.78 -2.45 -15.20
CA TYR A 165 6.36 -3.77 -15.33
C TYR A 165 6.01 -4.60 -14.10
N TYR A 166 5.63 -5.84 -14.30
CA TYR A 166 5.22 -6.76 -13.23
C TYR A 166 5.52 -8.21 -13.59
N ILE A 167 5.56 -9.07 -12.59
CA ILE A 167 5.62 -10.53 -12.77
C ILE A 167 4.19 -11.07 -12.64
N ASP A 168 3.74 -11.84 -13.65
CA ASP A 168 2.56 -12.68 -13.50
C ASP A 168 2.90 -13.90 -12.64
N LEU A 169 2.27 -14.04 -11.49
CA LEU A 169 2.53 -15.12 -10.54
C LEU A 169 1.85 -16.44 -10.90
N ASN A 170 1.14 -16.53 -12.03
CA ASN A 170 0.64 -17.80 -12.55
C ASN A 170 1.74 -18.57 -13.29
N ASP A 171 2.51 -17.89 -14.11
CA ASP A 171 3.60 -18.47 -14.89
C ASP A 171 5.01 -17.95 -14.52
N TYR A 172 5.08 -16.89 -13.73
CA TYR A 172 6.28 -16.17 -13.29
C TYR A 172 7.04 -15.49 -14.44
N THR A 173 6.32 -15.06 -15.46
CA THR A 173 6.87 -14.27 -16.55
C THR A 173 6.77 -12.77 -16.26
N GLU A 174 7.78 -12.02 -16.73
CA GLU A 174 7.71 -10.57 -16.74
C GLU A 174 6.72 -10.09 -17.78
N GLN A 175 5.87 -9.15 -17.40
CA GLN A 175 4.82 -8.58 -18.21
C GLN A 175 4.89 -7.06 -18.19
N HIS A 176 4.34 -6.44 -19.21
CA HIS A 176 4.23 -4.99 -19.36
C HIS A 176 2.78 -4.58 -19.54
N LYS A 177 2.31 -3.62 -18.77
CA LYS A 177 0.95 -3.09 -18.85
C LYS A 177 0.97 -1.59 -19.11
N ILE A 178 0.34 -1.19 -20.19
CA ILE A 178 0.07 0.21 -20.53
C ILE A 178 -1.30 0.61 -19.96
N PHE A 179 -1.46 1.88 -19.61
CA PHE A 179 -2.73 2.41 -19.09
C PHE A 179 -3.88 2.19 -20.07
N SER A 180 -4.99 1.67 -19.54
CA SER A 180 -6.27 1.56 -20.25
C SER A 180 -7.39 1.96 -19.30
N SER A 181 -8.12 3.03 -19.61
CA SER A 181 -9.13 3.61 -18.71
C SER A 181 -10.24 2.64 -18.32
N SER A 182 -10.53 1.64 -19.14
CA SER A 182 -11.56 0.63 -18.90
C SER A 182 -11.22 -0.35 -17.76
N GLU A 183 -9.95 -0.43 -17.33
CA GLU A 183 -9.48 -1.35 -16.29
C GLU A 183 -9.39 -0.68 -14.91
N TRP A 184 -9.64 0.63 -14.82
CA TRP A 184 -9.49 1.41 -13.60
C TRP A 184 -10.81 2.03 -13.18
N ASP A 185 -11.07 2.00 -11.88
CA ASP A 185 -12.18 2.72 -11.26
C ASP A 185 -11.78 3.19 -9.86
N TYR A 186 -12.70 3.81 -9.14
CA TYR A 186 -12.47 4.25 -7.76
C TYR A 186 -12.00 3.10 -6.89
N LYS A 187 -10.73 3.17 -6.43
CA LYS A 187 -10.09 2.11 -5.62
C LYS A 187 -10.02 0.74 -6.30
N ILE A 188 -10.05 0.71 -7.62
CA ILE A 188 -9.90 -0.49 -8.43
C ILE A 188 -8.73 -0.32 -9.38
N SER A 189 -7.86 -1.31 -9.43
CA SER A 189 -6.77 -1.43 -10.41
C SER A 189 -6.78 -2.83 -11.05
N PRO A 190 -6.21 -3.00 -12.24
CA PRO A 190 -6.10 -4.31 -12.89
C PRO A 190 -5.22 -5.30 -12.11
N PHE A 191 -4.41 -4.81 -11.17
CA PHE A 191 -3.50 -5.62 -10.36
C PHE A 191 -4.18 -6.30 -9.16
N GLN A 192 -5.36 -5.84 -8.70
CA GLN A 192 -6.05 -6.40 -7.54
C GLN A 192 -6.67 -7.79 -7.80
N ASN A 193 -7.12 -8.04 -9.03
CA ASN A 193 -7.80 -9.29 -9.40
C ASN A 193 -6.87 -10.29 -10.10
N SER A 194 -5.59 -10.00 -10.11
CA SER A 194 -4.56 -10.81 -10.74
C SER A 194 -3.49 -11.18 -9.72
N LYS A 195 -2.91 -12.36 -9.88
CA LYS A 195 -1.73 -12.78 -9.12
C LYS A 195 -0.52 -12.08 -9.71
N THR A 196 -0.22 -10.87 -9.25
CA THR A 196 0.86 -10.04 -9.81
C THR A 196 1.78 -9.50 -8.74
N LEU A 197 3.06 -9.39 -9.10
CA LEU A 197 4.08 -8.68 -8.34
C LEU A 197 4.55 -7.48 -9.17
N ILE A 198 4.14 -6.27 -8.79
CA ILE A 198 4.55 -5.05 -9.47
C ILE A 198 6.04 -4.80 -9.21
N LEU A 199 6.80 -4.57 -10.27
CA LEU A 199 8.23 -4.26 -10.21
C LEU A 199 8.49 -2.76 -10.24
N SER A 200 7.84 -2.06 -11.17
CA SER A 200 7.96 -0.62 -11.33
C SER A 200 6.75 -0.02 -12.02
N ALA A 201 6.57 1.28 -11.88
CA ALA A 201 5.54 2.04 -12.58
C ALA A 201 6.09 3.37 -13.09
N THR A 202 5.59 3.82 -14.24
CA THR A 202 5.92 5.10 -14.86
C THR A 202 4.71 6.03 -14.79
N PHE A 203 4.96 7.27 -14.41
CA PHE A 203 3.96 8.32 -14.23
C PHE A 203 4.27 9.51 -15.11
N ARG A 204 3.24 10.14 -15.66
CA ARG A 204 3.34 11.39 -16.41
C ARG A 204 3.09 12.58 -15.50
N LEU A 205 4.06 13.47 -15.44
CA LEU A 205 4.04 14.70 -14.67
C LEU A 205 4.33 15.90 -15.57
N LYS A 206 4.20 17.10 -15.02
CA LYS A 206 4.49 18.35 -15.72
C LYS A 206 5.79 18.95 -15.20
N LYS A 207 6.66 19.37 -16.12
CA LYS A 207 7.84 20.17 -15.77
C LYS A 207 7.58 21.66 -16.04
N ASP A 208 8.34 22.51 -15.37
CA ASP A 208 8.35 23.97 -15.56
C ASP A 208 6.98 24.67 -15.32
N LEU A 209 6.00 23.97 -14.70
CA LEU A 209 4.71 24.52 -14.37
C LEU A 209 4.73 25.30 -13.04
N LYS A 210 5.54 24.86 -12.10
CA LYS A 210 5.70 25.42 -10.76
C LYS A 210 7.16 25.42 -10.35
N THR A 211 7.56 26.39 -9.54
CA THR A 211 8.86 26.40 -8.89
C THR A 211 8.94 25.33 -7.79
N ARG A 212 10.15 24.95 -7.38
CA ARG A 212 10.38 24.02 -6.26
C ARG A 212 9.78 24.53 -4.96
N GLU A 213 9.86 25.82 -4.72
CA GLU A 213 9.33 26.49 -3.54
C GLU A 213 7.80 26.41 -3.49
N GLU A 214 7.12 26.61 -4.62
CA GLU A 214 5.68 26.42 -4.75
C GLU A 214 5.27 24.96 -4.48
N LEU A 215 5.99 24.01 -5.07
CA LEU A 215 5.76 22.57 -4.85
C LEU A 215 5.97 22.20 -3.37
N LYS A 216 7.04 22.67 -2.72
CA LYS A 216 7.28 22.46 -1.28
C LYS A 216 6.16 23.04 -0.43
N SER A 217 5.70 24.24 -0.78
CA SER A 217 4.61 24.91 -0.08
C SER A 217 3.29 24.12 -0.18
N GLU A 218 2.97 23.61 -1.37
CA GLU A 218 1.77 22.79 -1.59
C GLU A 218 1.86 21.46 -0.86
N ASN A 219 2.98 20.76 -0.96
CA ASN A 219 3.19 19.51 -0.21
C ASN A 219 2.99 19.72 1.29
N LYS A 220 3.54 20.80 1.84
CA LYS A 220 3.35 21.14 3.25
C LYS A 220 1.87 21.33 3.60
N LYS A 221 1.08 22.03 2.77
CA LYS A 221 -0.36 22.20 2.98
C LYS A 221 -1.09 20.86 3.05
N TYR A 222 -0.82 19.94 2.12
CA TYR A 222 -1.47 18.62 2.10
C TYR A 222 -1.07 17.77 3.32
N VAL A 223 0.19 17.82 3.73
CA VAL A 223 0.65 17.13 4.95
C VAL A 223 -0.01 17.72 6.20
N GLU A 224 -0.08 19.05 6.31
CA GLU A 224 -0.73 19.74 7.44
C GLU A 224 -2.24 19.46 7.50
N GLU A 225 -2.91 19.43 6.36
CA GLU A 225 -4.33 19.05 6.30
C GLU A 225 -4.55 17.60 6.79
N ARG A 226 -3.68 16.66 6.42
CA ARG A 226 -3.76 15.30 6.94
C ARG A 226 -3.49 15.23 8.44
N LYS A 227 -2.54 16.02 8.96
CA LYS A 227 -2.28 16.14 10.39
C LYS A 227 -3.47 16.70 11.15
N SER A 228 -4.06 17.78 10.66
CA SER A 228 -5.23 18.42 11.30
C SER A 228 -6.46 17.50 11.37
N ARG A 229 -6.54 16.50 10.47
CA ARG A 229 -7.58 15.46 10.47
C ARG A 229 -7.22 14.26 11.36
N GLY A 230 -6.11 14.27 12.08
CA GLY A 230 -5.68 13.20 12.98
C GLY A 230 -5.11 11.94 12.30
N HIS A 231 -4.75 12.01 11.01
CA HIS A 231 -4.33 10.81 10.26
C HIS A 231 -3.01 10.20 10.76
N PHE A 232 -2.23 10.93 11.57
CA PHE A 232 -0.94 10.50 12.09
C PHE A 232 -0.90 10.35 13.61
N ASP A 233 -2.02 10.58 14.31
CA ASP A 233 -2.06 10.62 15.77
C ASP A 233 -1.95 9.23 16.39
N PHE A 234 -2.44 8.21 15.67
CA PHE A 234 -2.43 6.82 16.15
C PHE A 234 -2.06 5.86 15.03
N PRO A 235 -1.49 4.67 15.36
CA PRO A 235 -1.31 3.61 14.40
C PRO A 235 -2.66 3.18 13.80
N SER A 236 -2.72 3.08 12.47
CA SER A 236 -3.91 2.68 11.71
C SER A 236 -3.55 2.16 10.33
N ALA A 237 -4.48 1.53 9.63
CA ALA A 237 -4.38 1.16 8.22
C ALA A 237 -5.09 2.16 7.29
N GLY A 238 -5.29 3.41 7.73
CA GLY A 238 -6.03 4.42 7.00
C GLY A 238 -7.55 4.18 7.00
N SER A 239 -8.21 4.51 5.89
CA SER A 239 -9.65 4.32 5.74
C SER A 239 -10.01 2.84 5.67
N VAL A 240 -10.91 2.40 6.54
CA VAL A 240 -11.31 1.00 6.69
C VAL A 240 -12.32 0.56 5.61
N PHE A 241 -13.24 1.44 5.23
CA PHE A 241 -14.31 1.13 4.28
C PHE A 241 -14.23 2.00 3.03
N ARG A 242 -14.52 1.40 1.88
CA ARG A 242 -14.69 2.13 0.62
C ARG A 242 -15.89 3.07 0.70
N ASN A 243 -15.76 4.26 0.10
CA ASN A 243 -16.94 5.10 -0.12
C ASN A 243 -17.75 4.53 -1.29
N ASN A 244 -19.07 4.57 -1.16
CA ASN A 244 -19.99 4.23 -2.23
C ASN A 244 -20.87 5.46 -2.53
N ARG A 245 -20.78 5.96 -3.76
CA ARG A 245 -21.54 7.16 -4.17
C ARG A 245 -23.06 6.98 -4.06
N ALA A 246 -23.55 5.73 -4.23
CA ALA A 246 -24.97 5.41 -4.09
C ALA A 246 -25.51 5.62 -2.65
N PHE A 247 -24.63 5.72 -1.65
CA PHE A 247 -25.05 5.97 -0.27
C PHE A 247 -25.30 7.47 0.01
N GLY A 248 -24.99 8.36 -0.92
CA GLY A 248 -25.20 9.80 -0.80
C GLY A 248 -24.25 10.52 0.17
N ALA A 249 -23.42 9.77 0.93
CA ALA A 249 -22.43 10.31 1.85
C ALA A 249 -21.20 9.42 1.95
N PRO A 250 -20.01 9.96 2.32
CA PRO A 250 -18.82 9.16 2.60
C PRO A 250 -19.05 8.19 3.77
N SER A 251 -18.45 6.99 3.71
CA SER A 251 -18.58 5.95 4.73
C SER A 251 -18.29 6.46 6.15
N GLY A 252 -17.28 7.33 6.30
CA GLY A 252 -16.94 7.92 7.61
C GLY A 252 -18.06 8.77 8.19
N LYS A 253 -18.79 9.53 7.36
CA LYS A 253 -19.94 10.32 7.79
C LYS A 253 -21.10 9.42 8.18
N ILE A 254 -21.39 8.37 7.41
CA ILE A 254 -22.43 7.39 7.71
C ILE A 254 -22.18 6.71 9.06
N ILE A 255 -20.94 6.27 9.30
CA ILE A 255 -20.53 5.64 10.56
C ILE A 255 -20.70 6.61 11.74
N ASP A 256 -20.36 7.89 11.53
CA ASP A 256 -20.53 8.96 12.51
C ASP A 256 -22.00 9.20 12.85
N GLU A 257 -22.86 9.37 11.85
CA GLU A 257 -24.32 9.53 12.00
C GLU A 257 -24.97 8.33 12.69
N CYS A 258 -24.38 7.13 12.55
CA CYS A 258 -24.78 5.96 13.32
C CYS A 258 -24.32 5.98 14.79
N GLY A 259 -23.57 6.98 15.23
CA GLY A 259 -23.09 7.13 16.62
C GLY A 259 -21.98 6.14 16.99
N LEU A 260 -21.17 5.68 16.02
CA LEU A 260 -20.18 4.61 16.24
C LEU A 260 -18.77 5.13 16.55
N ARG A 261 -18.51 6.45 16.46
CA ARG A 261 -17.21 7.03 16.88
C ARG A 261 -16.87 6.65 18.32
N GLY A 262 -15.63 6.33 18.56
CA GLY A 262 -15.15 5.95 19.90
C GLY A 262 -15.51 4.52 20.32
N LYS A 263 -16.28 3.76 19.55
CA LYS A 263 -16.56 2.34 19.86
C LYS A 263 -15.28 1.53 19.88
N LYS A 264 -15.11 0.73 20.94
CA LYS A 264 -13.93 -0.12 21.19
C LYS A 264 -14.29 -1.60 21.18
N ILE A 265 -13.36 -2.41 20.67
CA ILE A 265 -13.30 -3.86 20.89
C ILE A 265 -11.85 -4.20 21.15
N GLY A 266 -11.53 -4.78 22.32
CA GLY A 266 -10.15 -4.91 22.77
C GLY A 266 -9.44 -3.56 22.79
N ALA A 267 -8.27 -3.48 22.17
CA ALA A 267 -7.52 -2.24 22.01
C ALA A 267 -7.72 -1.56 20.62
N ALA A 268 -8.60 -2.09 19.76
CA ALA A 268 -9.01 -1.41 18.52
C ALA A 268 -10.18 -0.46 18.80
N GLN A 269 -10.14 0.75 18.22
CA GLN A 269 -11.16 1.78 18.40
C GLN A 269 -11.52 2.45 17.07
N ILE A 270 -12.82 2.67 16.78
CA ILE A 270 -13.24 3.63 15.77
C ILE A 270 -12.80 5.02 16.25
N ALA A 271 -11.97 5.70 15.46
CA ALA A 271 -11.35 6.95 15.86
C ALA A 271 -12.41 8.01 16.27
N PRO A 272 -12.22 8.72 17.39
CA PRO A 272 -13.14 9.78 17.81
C PRO A 272 -13.22 10.94 16.82
N PHE A 273 -12.14 11.15 16.05
CA PHE A 273 -11.99 12.24 15.09
C PHE A 273 -12.41 11.86 13.66
N HIS A 274 -12.55 10.55 13.33
CA HIS A 274 -12.87 10.12 11.96
C HIS A 274 -13.56 8.76 11.92
N GLY A 275 -14.86 8.71 11.58
CA GLY A 275 -15.67 7.49 11.60
C GLY A 275 -15.15 6.34 10.72
N ASN A 276 -14.37 6.61 9.66
CA ASN A 276 -13.81 5.58 8.79
C ASN A 276 -12.38 5.16 9.15
N PHE A 277 -11.89 5.50 10.35
CA PHE A 277 -10.60 5.05 10.83
C PHE A 277 -10.78 4.15 12.03
N ILE A 278 -10.08 3.02 12.04
CA ILE A 278 -9.85 2.21 13.23
C ILE A 278 -8.41 2.44 13.66
N ILE A 279 -8.23 2.77 14.92
CA ILE A 279 -6.92 3.07 15.52
C ILE A 279 -6.53 1.99 16.52
N ASN A 280 -5.24 1.76 16.66
CA ASN A 280 -4.65 0.90 17.68
C ASN A 280 -4.27 1.75 18.90
N LEU A 281 -4.90 1.48 20.04
CA LEU A 281 -4.63 2.16 21.30
C LEU A 281 -3.42 1.60 22.05
N GLY A 282 -2.73 0.63 21.44
CA GLY A 282 -1.63 -0.13 22.03
C GLY A 282 -2.07 -1.57 22.34
N GLY A 283 -1.47 -2.54 21.60
CA GLY A 283 -1.78 -3.97 21.77
C GLY A 283 -3.07 -4.47 21.12
N ALA A 284 -3.63 -3.73 20.15
CA ALA A 284 -4.74 -4.25 19.36
C ALA A 284 -4.33 -5.48 18.53
N THR A 285 -5.25 -6.41 18.37
CA THR A 285 -5.07 -7.64 17.61
C THR A 285 -5.82 -7.59 16.28
N GLN A 286 -5.46 -8.45 15.32
CA GLN A 286 -6.24 -8.61 14.10
C GLN A 286 -7.69 -9.01 14.43
N LYS A 287 -7.86 -9.88 15.41
CA LYS A 287 -9.19 -10.32 15.89
C LYS A 287 -10.03 -9.14 16.37
N ASP A 288 -9.44 -8.21 17.15
CA ASP A 288 -10.13 -7.01 17.62
C ASP A 288 -10.62 -6.17 16.43
N VAL A 289 -9.74 -5.96 15.44
CA VAL A 289 -10.06 -5.17 14.24
C VAL A 289 -11.14 -5.85 13.40
N LYS A 290 -11.03 -7.16 13.13
CA LYS A 290 -12.05 -7.93 12.39
C LYS A 290 -13.41 -7.82 13.06
N THR A 291 -13.45 -8.05 14.38
CA THR A 291 -14.69 -7.99 15.16
C THR A 291 -15.31 -6.59 15.13
N LEU A 292 -14.46 -5.53 15.20
CA LEU A 292 -14.94 -4.14 15.15
C LEU A 292 -15.45 -3.77 13.74
N VAL A 293 -14.81 -4.27 12.68
CA VAL A 293 -15.25 -4.11 11.29
C VAL A 293 -16.62 -4.78 11.08
N GLU A 294 -16.76 -6.05 11.49
CA GLU A 294 -18.02 -6.81 11.38
C GLU A 294 -19.15 -6.14 12.16
N PHE A 295 -18.87 -5.71 13.39
CA PHE A 295 -19.80 -4.93 14.21
C PHE A 295 -20.25 -3.66 13.48
N THR A 296 -19.32 -2.89 12.92
CA THR A 296 -19.61 -1.65 12.21
C THR A 296 -20.49 -1.89 10.98
N VAL A 297 -20.19 -2.91 10.18
CA VAL A 297 -21.00 -3.29 9.01
C VAL A 297 -22.43 -3.65 9.44
N LYS A 298 -22.59 -4.45 10.50
CA LYS A 298 -23.88 -4.87 11.02
C LYS A 298 -24.72 -3.69 11.50
N GLU A 299 -24.14 -2.82 12.32
CA GLU A 299 -24.83 -1.66 12.91
C GLU A 299 -25.25 -0.64 11.85
N VAL A 300 -24.35 -0.33 10.90
CA VAL A 300 -24.68 0.60 9.80
C VAL A 300 -25.80 0.01 8.93
N LYS A 301 -25.71 -1.29 8.58
CA LYS A 301 -26.76 -1.95 7.80
C LYS A 301 -28.11 -1.92 8.50
N ALA A 302 -28.13 -2.17 9.81
CA ALA A 302 -29.37 -2.15 10.59
C ALA A 302 -30.01 -0.75 10.66
N LYS A 303 -29.21 0.32 10.74
CA LYS A 303 -29.69 1.69 10.90
C LYS A 303 -30.02 2.40 9.57
N THR A 304 -29.32 2.05 8.48
CA THR A 304 -29.40 2.79 7.20
C THR A 304 -29.79 1.93 6.01
N GLY A 305 -29.71 0.60 6.12
CA GLY A 305 -29.83 -0.34 5.00
C GLY A 305 -28.53 -0.46 4.15
N PHE A 306 -27.53 0.39 4.36
CA PHE A 306 -26.28 0.37 3.58
C PHE A 306 -25.34 -0.75 4.05
N CYS A 307 -24.74 -1.44 3.10
CA CYS A 307 -23.74 -2.48 3.37
C CYS A 307 -22.34 -1.96 3.07
N LEU A 308 -21.61 -1.56 4.12
CA LEU A 308 -20.24 -1.08 4.00
C LEU A 308 -19.30 -2.21 3.51
N GLN A 309 -18.35 -1.86 2.64
CA GLN A 309 -17.35 -2.79 2.13
C GLN A 309 -15.96 -2.43 2.68
N PRO A 310 -15.29 -3.35 3.39
CA PRO A 310 -13.93 -3.12 3.84
C PRO A 310 -12.96 -2.89 2.66
N GLU A 311 -12.03 -1.95 2.84
CA GLU A 311 -10.92 -1.66 1.92
C GLU A 311 -9.60 -2.24 2.43
N ILE A 312 -9.44 -2.30 3.76
CA ILE A 312 -8.24 -2.87 4.39
C ILE A 312 -8.16 -4.37 4.11
N ILE A 313 -6.93 -4.86 3.95
CA ILE A 313 -6.66 -6.26 3.62
C ILE A 313 -6.25 -7.00 4.89
N PHE A 314 -6.98 -8.06 5.22
CA PHE A 314 -6.60 -8.97 6.29
C PHE A 314 -5.68 -10.05 5.72
N VAL A 315 -4.50 -10.19 6.29
CA VAL A 315 -3.54 -11.24 5.95
C VAL A 315 -3.69 -12.34 6.98
N ASP A 316 -4.32 -13.43 6.58
CA ASP A 316 -4.58 -14.57 7.45
C ASP A 316 -3.41 -15.56 7.42
N LYS A 317 -3.35 -16.38 8.48
CA LYS A 317 -2.35 -17.43 8.68
C LYS A 317 -2.25 -18.38 7.50
#